data_dfe54a31943b7c12c1a24b618a4147ff
#
_entry.id   dfe54a31943b7c12c1a24b618a4147ff
#
_cell.length_a   1.000
_cell.length_b   1.000
_cell.length_c   1.000
_cell.angle_alpha   90.00
_cell.angle_beta   90.00
_cell.angle_gamma   90.00
#
_symmetry.space_group_name_H-M   'P 1'
#
loop_
_entity.id
_entity.type
_entity.pdbx_description
1 polymer ?
#
loop_
_entity_poly.entity_id
_entity_poly.type
_entity_poly.pdbx_seq_one_letter_code
_entity_poly.pdbx_strand_id
1 'polypeptide(L)' 'EYMPVHAGEEYFKLIKNGNKVDSRICCDLYSPVRMYCDGVFYGIYELDDRKKEYYPVKMFACGE' A
#
# COMPACT_ATOMS: atom_id res chain seq x y z
N GLU A 1 11.77 -10.46 -3.10
CA GLU A 1 10.39 -10.78 -2.90
C GLU A 1 9.71 -9.75 -2.08
N TYR A 2 8.53 -9.40 -2.49
CA TYR A 2 7.74 -8.38 -1.82
C TYR A 2 6.72 -9.03 -0.92
N MET A 3 6.59 -8.50 0.28
CA MET A 3 5.59 -9.02 1.22
C MET A 3 4.21 -8.50 0.85
N PRO A 4 3.19 -9.34 0.89
CA PRO A 4 1.84 -8.88 0.60
C PRO A 4 1.25 -8.16 1.82
N VAL A 5 0.56 -7.07 1.57
CA VAL A 5 -0.14 -6.33 2.61
C VAL A 5 -1.60 -6.22 2.17
N HIS A 6 -2.49 -6.64 3.04
CA HIS A 6 -3.92 -6.61 2.75
C HIS A 6 -4.55 -5.47 3.53
N ALA A 7 -4.88 -4.40 2.82
CA ALA A 7 -5.42 -3.21 3.46
C ALA A 7 -6.91 -3.36 3.75
N GLY A 8 -7.32 -2.73 4.82
CA GLY A 8 -8.74 -2.73 5.18
C GLY A 8 -9.50 -1.66 4.42
N GLU A 9 -10.79 -1.65 4.62
CA GLU A 9 -11.67 -0.69 3.96
C GLU A 9 -11.28 0.75 4.22
N GLU A 10 -10.77 1.00 5.39
CA GLU A 10 -10.43 2.37 5.77
C GLU A 10 -9.36 2.96 4.89
N TYR A 11 -8.57 2.11 4.24
CA TYR A 11 -7.51 2.59 3.36
C TYR A 11 -7.89 2.52 1.89
N PHE A 12 -9.08 2.01 1.59
CA PHE A 12 -9.45 1.75 0.21
C PHE A 12 -9.40 2.98 -0.68
N LYS A 13 -9.94 4.09 -0.20
CA LYS A 13 -9.95 5.30 -0.99
C LYS A 13 -8.54 5.82 -1.25
N LEU A 14 -7.68 5.73 -0.25
CA LEU A 14 -6.31 6.19 -0.41
C LEU A 14 -5.58 5.36 -1.44
N ILE A 15 -5.74 4.05 -1.35
CA ILE A 15 -5.04 3.15 -2.26
C ILE A 15 -5.59 3.28 -3.67
N LYS A 16 -6.88 3.36 -3.79
CA LYS A 16 -7.52 3.48 -5.10
C LYS A 16 -7.08 4.74 -5.82
N ASN A 17 -6.85 5.81 -5.07
CA ASN A 17 -6.46 7.08 -5.65
C ASN A 17 -4.94 7.26 -5.73
N GLY A 18 -4.19 6.26 -5.31
CA GLY A 18 -2.75 6.34 -5.38
C GLY A 18 -2.13 7.25 -4.34
N ASN A 19 -2.80 7.43 -3.22
CA ASN A 19 -2.29 8.28 -2.15
C ASN A 19 -1.44 7.49 -1.18
N LYS A 20 -0.70 8.21 -0.36
CA LYS A 20 0.11 7.59 0.68
C LYS A 20 -0.79 7.02 1.77
N VAL A 21 -0.29 6.00 2.46
CA VAL A 21 -1.03 5.42 3.57
C VAL A 21 -0.12 5.34 4.79
N ASP A 22 -0.74 5.35 5.95
CA ASP A 22 -0.03 5.29 7.22
C ASP A 22 0.71 3.96 7.34
N SER A 23 1.90 3.99 7.91
CA SER A 23 2.69 2.78 8.06
C SER A 23 2.03 1.75 8.97
N ARG A 24 1.02 2.15 9.71
CA ARG A 24 0.30 1.21 10.56
C ARG A 24 -0.43 0.14 9.76
N ILE A 25 -0.55 0.33 8.47
CA ILE A 25 -1.18 -0.65 7.60
C ILE A 25 -0.39 -1.97 7.59
N CYS A 26 0.89 -1.89 7.91
CA CYS A 26 1.74 -3.08 7.99
C CYS A 26 2.56 -3.01 9.25
N CYS A 27 2.22 -3.83 10.23
CA CYS A 27 2.88 -3.72 11.53
C CYS A 27 4.34 -4.12 11.51
N ASP A 28 4.78 -4.87 10.55
CA ASP A 28 6.17 -5.28 10.47
C ASP A 28 7.03 -4.32 9.67
N LEU A 29 6.42 -3.34 9.08
CA LEU A 29 7.14 -2.30 8.34
C LEU A 29 8.03 -2.84 7.24
N TYR A 30 7.55 -3.85 6.55
CA TYR A 30 8.29 -4.36 5.40
C TYR A 30 8.31 -3.33 4.28
N SER A 31 9.34 -3.41 3.45
CA SER A 31 9.43 -2.53 2.29
C SER A 31 10.36 -3.16 1.27
N PRO A 32 9.97 -3.21 0.02
CA PRO A 32 8.68 -2.80 -0.50
C PRO A 32 7.62 -3.86 -0.26
N VAL A 33 6.37 -3.49 -0.46
CA VAL A 33 5.27 -4.42 -0.25
C VAL A 33 4.34 -4.43 -1.45
N ARG A 34 3.62 -5.54 -1.60
CA ARG A 34 2.56 -5.64 -2.59
C ARG A 34 1.27 -5.25 -1.89
N MET A 35 0.62 -4.21 -2.38
CA MET A 35 -0.57 -3.70 -1.74
C MET A 35 -1.82 -4.32 -2.33
N TYR A 36 -2.60 -4.95 -1.47
CA TYR A 36 -3.87 -5.54 -1.84
C TYR A 36 -4.98 -4.85 -1.06
N CYS A 37 -6.12 -4.72 -1.69
CA CYS A 37 -7.29 -4.21 -1.00
C CYS A 37 -8.49 -4.97 -1.54
N ASP A 38 -9.26 -5.56 -0.63
CA ASP A 38 -10.42 -6.32 -1.00
C ASP A 38 -10.06 -7.43 -2.02
N GLY A 39 -8.90 -8.04 -1.79
CA GLY A 39 -8.46 -9.12 -2.65
C GLY A 39 -7.90 -8.72 -3.99
N VAL A 40 -7.81 -7.43 -4.25
CA VAL A 40 -7.31 -6.92 -5.53
C VAL A 40 -5.92 -6.36 -5.35
N PHE A 41 -5.01 -6.73 -6.24
CA PHE A 41 -3.65 -6.23 -6.23
C PHE A 41 -3.62 -4.84 -6.84
N TYR A 42 -3.19 -3.84 -6.08
CA TYR A 42 -3.18 -2.46 -6.55
C TYR A 42 -1.82 -1.98 -6.97
N GLY A 43 -0.76 -2.48 -6.37
CA GLY A 43 0.55 -2.02 -6.79
C GLY A 43 1.62 -2.27 -5.75
N ILE A 44 2.78 -1.68 -6.01
CA ILE A 44 3.94 -1.81 -5.14
C ILE A 44 4.13 -0.51 -4.38
N TYR A 45 4.28 -0.64 -3.07
CA TYR A 45 4.49 0.50 -2.19
C TYR A 45 5.81 0.36 -1.47
N GLU A 46 6.42 1.48 -1.15
CA GLU A 46 7.63 1.50 -0.35
C GLU A 46 7.42 2.34 0.89
N LEU A 47 8.13 2.00 1.94
CA LEU A 47 8.02 2.70 3.21
C LEU A 47 8.91 3.94 3.21
N ASP A 48 8.32 5.07 3.57
CA ASP A 48 9.08 6.27 3.85
C ASP A 48 9.37 6.24 5.35
N ASP A 49 10.56 5.82 5.70
CA ASP A 49 10.91 5.61 7.08
C ASP A 49 10.90 6.88 7.92
N ARG A 50 11.12 8.00 7.29
CA ARG A 50 11.12 9.27 8.00
C ARG A 50 9.72 9.71 8.37
N LYS A 51 8.80 9.57 7.42
CA LYS A 51 7.43 10.01 7.65
C LYS A 51 6.53 8.91 8.16
N LYS A 52 7.06 7.68 8.19
CA LYS A 52 6.28 6.52 8.60
C LYS A 52 5.03 6.37 7.76
N GLU A 53 5.23 6.45 6.46
CA GLU A 53 4.16 6.30 5.49
C GLU A 53 4.59 5.40 4.37
N TYR A 54 3.63 4.67 3.80
CA TYR A 54 3.87 3.93 2.57
C TYR A 54 3.41 4.77 1.41
N TYR A 55 4.22 4.81 0.37
CA TYR A 55 3.87 5.57 -0.83
C TYR A 55 3.93 4.65 -2.05
N PRO A 56 3.07 4.90 -3.04
CA PRO A 56 3.03 4.03 -4.22
C PRO A 56 4.22 4.28 -5.11
N VAL A 57 4.86 3.19 -5.51
CA VAL A 57 5.96 3.27 -6.45
C VAL A 57 5.47 2.88 -7.83
N LYS A 58 4.61 1.89 -7.89
CA LYS A 58 4.10 1.42 -9.16
C LYS A 58 2.67 0.92 -8.96
N MET A 59 1.75 1.48 -9.72
CA MET A 59 0.35 1.12 -9.62
C MET A 59 -0.07 0.28 -10.82
N PHE A 60 -0.86 -0.74 -10.55
CA PHE A 60 -1.29 -1.66 -11.59
C PHE A 60 -2.80 -1.68 -11.81
N ALA A 61 -3.55 -1.62 -10.74
CA ALA A 61 -4.99 -1.70 -10.86
C ALA A 61 -5.61 -0.36 -10.55
N CYS A 62 -5.11 0.65 -11.17
CA CYS A 62 -5.56 1.95 -10.80
C CYS A 62 -6.85 2.25 -11.46
N GLY A 63 -7.76 2.53 -10.70
CA GLY A 63 -8.89 3.17 -11.11
C GLY A 63 -9.68 2.65 -12.25
N GLU A 64 -9.57 1.53 -12.55
CA GLU A 64 -10.31 1.19 -13.62
C GLU A 64 -11.58 1.14 -13.34
#